data_ebd3f1320477e191343b39fde6abb311
#
_entry.id   ebd3f1320477e191343b39fde6abb311
#
_cell.length_a   1.000
_cell.length_b   1.000
_cell.length_c   1.000
_cell.angle_alpha   90.00
_cell.angle_beta   90.00
_cell.angle_gamma   90.00
#
_symmetry.space_group_name_H-M   'P 1'
#
loop_
_entity.id
_entity.type
_entity.pdbx_description
1 polymer ?
#
loop_
_entity_poly.entity_id
_entity_poly.type
_entity_poly.pdbx_seq_one_letter_code
_entity_poly.pdbx_strand_id
1 'polypeptide(L)'
;MSSFPQGQKTKNRNLKFVILLAEGQKSAVTEYYLNHGIWPANNNSAGVATSTDIKGKYVQSVEVKNGVVTAEMKSSGVNKEIQGKKLSLWAKRQDGSVKWFCGQPVQRASTATDAAITAANGTDKKIDTKHLPSTCRDAASAS
;
A
#
# COMPACT_ATOMS: atom_id res chain seq x y z
N MET A 1 34.28 11.36 -1.99
CA MET A 1 33.64 10.38 -1.19
C MET A 1 32.14 10.59 -1.15
N SER A 2 31.47 9.75 -1.82
CA SER A 2 30.03 9.83 -1.84
C SER A 2 29.50 9.19 -0.58
N SER A 3 28.73 9.91 0.18
CA SER A 3 28.01 9.32 1.28
C SER A 3 26.56 9.67 1.10
N PHE A 4 25.73 8.67 1.07
CA PHE A 4 24.32 8.92 1.26
C PHE A 4 24.14 9.47 2.67
N PRO A 5 23.31 10.49 2.85
CA PRO A 5 22.94 10.89 4.20
C PRO A 5 22.43 9.68 4.98
N GLN A 6 22.76 9.60 6.25
CA GLN A 6 22.29 8.50 7.09
C GLN A 6 20.77 8.37 7.03
N GLY A 7 20.07 9.50 7.00
CA GLY A 7 18.61 9.52 6.89
C GLY A 7 18.09 8.87 5.63
N GLN A 8 18.81 9.01 4.51
CA GLN A 8 18.42 8.41 3.23
C GLN A 8 18.47 6.88 3.30
N LYS A 9 19.54 6.32 3.86
CA LYS A 9 19.65 4.86 4.02
C LYS A 9 18.60 4.32 4.95
N THR A 10 18.37 4.99 6.08
CA THR A 10 17.36 4.58 7.06
C THR A 10 15.97 4.61 6.44
N LYS A 11 15.64 5.67 5.71
CA LYS A 11 14.35 5.81 5.04
C LYS A 11 14.12 4.67 4.04
N ASN A 12 15.11 4.37 3.21
CA ASN A 12 15.00 3.31 2.22
C ASN A 12 14.80 1.95 2.88
N ARG A 13 15.52 1.69 3.97
CA ARG A 13 15.36 0.45 4.72
C ARG A 13 13.97 0.33 5.33
N ASN A 14 13.50 1.41 5.95
CA ASN A 14 12.16 1.42 6.56
C ASN A 14 11.11 1.13 5.49
N LEU A 15 11.17 1.82 4.35
CA LEU A 15 10.19 1.66 3.28
C LEU A 15 10.23 0.26 2.68
N LYS A 16 11.39 -0.34 2.56
CA LYS A 16 11.50 -1.71 2.06
C LYS A 16 10.69 -2.67 2.93
N PHE A 17 10.82 -2.58 4.24
CA PHE A 17 10.07 -3.44 5.16
C PHE A 17 8.57 -3.12 5.14
N VAL A 18 8.21 -1.85 5.04
CA VAL A 18 6.79 -1.44 4.95
C VAL A 18 6.15 -2.04 3.70
N ILE A 19 6.81 -1.90 2.56
CA ILE A 19 6.31 -2.42 1.29
C ILE A 19 6.19 -3.93 1.32
N LEU A 20 7.19 -4.62 1.88
CA LEU A 20 7.16 -6.09 2.00
C LEU A 20 5.97 -6.55 2.83
N LEU A 21 5.68 -5.85 3.92
CA LEU A 21 4.54 -6.21 4.77
C LEU A 21 3.22 -6.00 4.04
N ALA A 22 3.10 -4.90 3.31
CA ALA A 22 1.92 -4.65 2.48
C ALA A 22 1.78 -5.70 1.37
N GLU A 23 2.90 -6.06 0.73
CA GLU A 23 2.91 -7.09 -0.32
C GLU A 23 2.44 -8.45 0.17
N GLY A 24 2.62 -8.73 1.45
CA GLY A 24 2.13 -9.97 2.04
C GLY A 24 0.62 -10.16 1.92
N GLN A 25 -0.13 -9.11 1.61
CA GLN A 25 -1.58 -9.18 1.46
C GLN A 25 -2.03 -9.40 0.02
N LYS A 26 -1.11 -9.33 -0.95
CA LYS A 26 -1.47 -9.39 -2.38
C LYS A 26 -2.17 -10.69 -2.77
N SER A 27 -1.64 -11.81 -2.31
CA SER A 27 -2.20 -13.11 -2.71
C SER A 27 -3.62 -13.30 -2.20
N ALA A 28 -3.91 -12.86 -0.97
CA ALA A 28 -5.25 -12.96 -0.41
C ALA A 28 -6.24 -12.09 -1.19
N VAL A 29 -5.85 -10.88 -1.54
CA VAL A 29 -6.69 -9.98 -2.33
C VAL A 29 -6.93 -10.56 -3.73
N THR A 30 -5.88 -11.05 -4.37
CA THR A 30 -5.98 -11.64 -5.70
C THR A 30 -6.88 -12.87 -5.71
N GLU A 31 -6.69 -13.78 -4.74
CA GLU A 31 -7.52 -14.98 -4.63
C GLU A 31 -8.98 -14.63 -4.42
N TYR A 32 -9.26 -13.68 -3.55
CA TYR A 32 -10.63 -13.26 -3.32
C TYR A 32 -11.27 -12.77 -4.62
N TYR A 33 -10.56 -11.92 -5.35
CA TYR A 33 -11.05 -11.39 -6.61
C TYR A 33 -11.30 -12.50 -7.63
N LEU A 34 -10.36 -13.44 -7.77
CA LEU A 34 -10.50 -14.52 -8.74
C LEU A 34 -11.66 -15.43 -8.40
N ASN A 35 -11.96 -15.62 -7.13
CA ASN A 35 -13.06 -16.49 -6.69
C ASN A 35 -14.43 -15.82 -6.70
N HIS A 36 -14.49 -14.51 -6.49
CA HIS A 36 -15.74 -13.78 -6.29
C HIS A 36 -16.08 -12.80 -7.41
N GLY A 37 -15.12 -12.45 -8.26
CA GLY A 37 -15.33 -11.47 -9.32
C GLY A 37 -15.43 -10.02 -8.85
N ILE A 38 -15.25 -9.78 -7.56
CA ILE A 38 -15.25 -8.44 -6.96
C ILE A 38 -14.06 -8.33 -6.00
N TRP A 39 -13.72 -7.10 -5.62
CA TRP A 39 -12.61 -6.88 -4.70
C TRP A 39 -13.05 -7.10 -3.26
N PRO A 40 -12.15 -7.57 -2.36
CA PRO A 40 -12.50 -7.71 -0.95
C PRO A 40 -12.72 -6.34 -0.33
N ALA A 41 -13.80 -6.20 0.44
CA ALA A 41 -14.20 -4.92 1.03
C ALA A 41 -13.26 -4.49 2.16
N ASN A 42 -12.70 -5.46 2.89
CA ASN A 42 -11.90 -5.20 4.09
C ASN A 42 -10.99 -6.39 4.40
N ASN A 43 -10.21 -6.26 5.48
CA ASN A 43 -9.31 -7.32 5.92
C ASN A 43 -10.04 -8.64 6.19
N ASN A 44 -11.18 -8.57 6.83
CA ASN A 44 -11.96 -9.77 7.15
C ASN A 44 -12.41 -10.49 5.89
N SER A 45 -12.93 -9.76 4.91
CA SER A 45 -13.36 -10.35 3.64
C SER A 45 -12.19 -11.02 2.91
N ALA A 46 -11.03 -10.38 2.92
CA ALA A 46 -9.84 -10.94 2.29
C ALA A 46 -9.27 -12.15 3.03
N GLY A 47 -9.72 -12.39 4.25
CA GLY A 47 -9.21 -13.49 5.06
C GLY A 47 -7.86 -13.20 5.70
N VAL A 48 -7.49 -11.93 5.84
CA VAL A 48 -6.26 -11.55 6.51
C VAL A 48 -6.54 -10.98 7.89
N ALA A 49 -5.51 -10.84 8.69
CA ALA A 49 -5.63 -10.35 10.06
C ALA A 49 -6.20 -8.92 10.10
N THR A 50 -6.75 -8.53 11.24
CA THR A 50 -7.21 -7.16 11.47
C THR A 50 -6.08 -6.16 11.17
N SER A 51 -6.42 -5.00 10.63
CA SER A 51 -5.41 -4.03 10.15
C SER A 51 -4.36 -3.68 11.21
N THR A 52 -4.76 -3.53 12.46
CA THR A 52 -3.84 -3.20 13.56
C THR A 52 -3.03 -4.40 14.05
N ASP A 53 -3.38 -5.61 13.60
CA ASP A 53 -2.61 -6.82 13.90
C ASP A 53 -1.58 -7.10 12.80
N ILE A 54 -1.71 -6.48 11.64
CA ILE A 54 -0.68 -6.55 10.60
C ILE A 54 0.26 -5.39 10.84
N LYS A 55 1.21 -5.61 11.71
CA LYS A 55 2.16 -4.59 12.11
C LYS A 55 3.57 -5.14 12.09
N GLY A 56 4.53 -4.26 12.03
CA GLY A 56 5.93 -4.62 12.05
C GLY A 56 6.72 -3.55 12.75
N LYS A 57 8.03 -3.64 12.62
CA LYS A 57 8.94 -2.71 13.29
C LYS A 57 8.65 -1.25 12.92
N TYR A 58 8.25 -1.02 11.66
CA TYR A 58 8.04 0.33 11.13
C TYR A 58 6.58 0.59 10.76
N VAL A 59 5.72 -0.40 10.86
CA VAL A 59 4.34 -0.34 10.36
C VAL A 59 3.37 -0.41 11.53
N GLN A 60 2.45 0.55 11.57
CA GLN A 60 1.41 0.61 12.58
C GLN A 60 0.21 -0.25 12.19
N SER A 61 -0.15 -0.25 10.91
CA SER A 61 -1.30 -1.01 10.42
C SER A 61 -1.21 -1.23 8.92
N VAL A 62 -1.91 -2.27 8.44
CA VAL A 62 -2.09 -2.53 7.01
C VAL A 62 -3.57 -2.83 6.79
N GLU A 63 -4.23 -1.97 6.03
CA GLU A 63 -5.66 -2.06 5.79
C GLU A 63 -5.96 -2.48 4.35
N VAL A 64 -6.86 -3.45 4.20
CA VAL A 64 -7.45 -3.79 2.91
C VAL A 64 -8.79 -3.08 2.84
N LYS A 65 -9.01 -2.30 1.79
CA LYS A 65 -10.29 -1.64 1.56
C LYS A 65 -10.59 -1.65 0.06
N ASN A 66 -11.65 -2.34 -0.32
CA ASN A 66 -12.06 -2.48 -1.73
C ASN A 66 -10.89 -2.90 -2.62
N GLY A 67 -10.08 -3.85 -2.14
CA GLY A 67 -8.94 -4.38 -2.89
C GLY A 67 -7.70 -3.50 -2.90
N VAL A 68 -7.71 -2.39 -2.17
CA VAL A 68 -6.54 -1.53 -2.01
C VAL A 68 -5.89 -1.85 -0.66
N VAL A 69 -4.58 -2.10 -0.68
CA VAL A 69 -3.80 -2.39 0.52
C VAL A 69 -3.04 -1.13 0.90
N THR A 70 -3.37 -0.54 2.04
CA THR A 70 -2.72 0.68 2.51
C THR A 70 -1.98 0.42 3.81
N ALA A 71 -0.68 0.71 3.81
CA ALA A 71 0.15 0.59 5.00
C ALA A 71 0.36 1.97 5.60
N GLU A 72 0.21 2.04 6.92
CA GLU A 72 0.48 3.25 7.69
C GLU A 72 1.73 3.03 8.53
N MET A 73 2.69 3.95 8.42
CA MET A 73 3.91 3.88 9.18
C MET A 73 3.72 4.40 10.58
N LYS A 74 4.52 3.90 11.51
CA LYS A 74 4.48 4.35 12.90
C LYS A 74 4.82 5.83 12.99
N SER A 75 4.35 6.47 14.05
CA SER A 75 4.64 7.87 14.32
C SER A 75 5.96 8.06 15.06
N SER A 76 6.64 6.96 15.43
CA SER A 76 7.95 7.00 16.06
C SER A 76 8.74 5.74 15.70
N GLY A 77 10.04 5.81 15.84
CA GLY A 77 10.89 4.65 15.51
C GLY A 77 11.13 4.44 14.02
N VAL A 78 10.70 5.37 13.18
CA VAL A 78 10.96 5.37 11.75
C VAL A 78 11.59 6.71 11.35
N ASN A 79 12.12 6.79 10.13
CA ASN A 79 12.69 8.03 9.62
C ASN A 79 11.68 9.17 9.72
N LYS A 80 12.13 10.33 10.16
CA LYS A 80 11.26 11.50 10.40
C LYS A 80 10.43 11.91 9.20
N GLU A 81 10.97 11.76 8.00
CA GLU A 81 10.31 12.23 6.78
C GLU A 81 9.09 11.38 6.41
N ILE A 82 8.99 10.18 6.98
CA ILE A 82 7.92 9.24 6.65
C ILE A 82 7.07 8.84 7.84
N GLN A 83 7.33 9.41 9.02
CA GLN A 83 6.54 9.10 10.23
C GLN A 83 5.06 9.37 10.00
N GLY A 84 4.22 8.41 10.36
CA GLY A 84 2.77 8.54 10.25
C GLY A 84 2.23 8.61 8.84
N LYS A 85 3.08 8.44 7.85
CA LYS A 85 2.66 8.51 6.44
C LYS A 85 2.12 7.17 5.96
N LYS A 86 1.40 7.20 4.84
CA LYS A 86 0.78 6.02 4.24
C LYS A 86 1.24 5.83 2.81
N LEU A 87 1.29 4.57 2.38
CA LEU A 87 1.44 4.20 0.98
C LEU A 87 0.42 3.11 0.66
N SER A 88 0.13 2.93 -0.62
CA SER A 88 -0.83 1.93 -1.07
C SER A 88 -0.26 1.02 -2.13
N LEU A 89 -0.74 -0.23 -2.10
CA LEU A 89 -0.63 -1.17 -3.20
C LEU A 89 -2.04 -1.46 -3.68
N TRP A 90 -2.23 -1.56 -4.98
CA TRP A 90 -3.56 -1.84 -5.53
C TRP A 90 -3.44 -2.64 -6.80
N ALA A 91 -4.47 -3.44 -7.06
CA ALA A 91 -4.55 -4.27 -8.25
C ALA A 91 -5.59 -3.71 -9.20
N LYS A 92 -5.36 -3.89 -10.48
CA LYS A 92 -6.35 -3.62 -11.53
C LYS A 92 -6.53 -4.87 -12.36
N ARG A 93 -7.77 -5.08 -12.84
CA ARG A 93 -8.06 -6.19 -13.71
C ARG A 93 -7.32 -6.06 -15.02
N GLN A 94 -6.75 -7.18 -15.46
CA GLN A 94 -6.17 -7.35 -16.79
C GLN A 94 -6.85 -8.56 -17.43
N ASP A 95 -6.66 -8.76 -18.72
CA ASP A 95 -7.21 -9.93 -19.38
C ASP A 95 -6.66 -11.20 -18.74
N GLY A 96 -7.56 -11.92 -18.05
CA GLY A 96 -7.23 -13.20 -17.43
C GLY A 96 -6.39 -13.11 -16.14
N SER A 97 -6.11 -11.93 -15.63
CA SER A 97 -5.27 -11.77 -14.45
C SER A 97 -5.47 -10.42 -13.78
N VAL A 98 -4.60 -10.09 -12.83
CA VAL A 98 -4.56 -8.78 -12.21
C VAL A 98 -3.14 -8.24 -12.27
N LYS A 99 -3.01 -6.93 -12.32
CA LYS A 99 -1.73 -6.24 -12.29
C LYS A 99 -1.68 -5.36 -11.04
N TRP A 100 -0.58 -5.44 -10.32
CA TRP A 100 -0.40 -4.69 -9.08
C TRP A 100 0.42 -3.42 -9.29
N PHE A 101 0.08 -2.41 -8.53
CA PHE A 101 0.73 -1.09 -8.54
C PHE A 101 1.11 -0.72 -7.12
N CYS A 102 2.06 0.19 -6.98
CA CYS A 102 2.53 0.70 -5.69
C CYS A 102 2.82 2.18 -5.81
N GLY A 103 2.34 2.96 -4.86
CA GLY A 103 2.57 4.40 -4.87
C GLY A 103 1.92 5.10 -3.70
N GLN A 104 1.62 6.39 -3.89
CA GLN A 104 0.89 7.17 -2.91
C GLN A 104 -0.49 6.56 -2.65
N PRO A 105 -1.09 6.84 -1.47
CA PRO A 105 -2.40 6.28 -1.15
C PRO A 105 -3.46 6.54 -2.21
N VAL A 106 -4.20 5.51 -2.53
CA VAL A 106 -5.32 5.55 -3.47
C VAL A 106 -6.56 4.97 -2.81
N GLN A 107 -7.70 5.14 -3.46
CA GLN A 107 -8.97 4.58 -3.03
C GLN A 107 -9.75 4.03 -4.21
N ARG A 108 -10.63 3.09 -3.91
CA ARG A 108 -11.59 2.55 -4.87
C ARG A 108 -12.97 2.71 -4.24
N ALA A 109 -13.91 3.26 -4.98
CA ALA A 109 -15.20 3.68 -4.43
C ALA A 109 -16.07 2.51 -3.96
N SER A 110 -15.90 1.33 -4.55
CA SER A 110 -16.68 0.14 -4.19
C SER A 110 -15.90 -1.12 -4.52
N THR A 111 -16.50 -2.28 -4.23
CA THR A 111 -15.88 -3.58 -4.55
C THR A 111 -16.08 -3.99 -6.01
N ALA A 112 -16.82 -3.22 -6.79
CA ALA A 112 -17.08 -3.54 -8.19
C ALA A 112 -15.77 -3.61 -8.98
N THR A 113 -15.68 -4.60 -9.86
CA THR A 113 -14.49 -4.85 -10.66
C THR A 113 -14.04 -3.63 -11.46
N ASP A 114 -14.99 -2.88 -11.99
CA ASP A 114 -14.72 -1.72 -12.83
C ASP A 114 -14.68 -0.40 -12.05
N ALA A 115 -14.76 -0.45 -10.72
CA ALA A 115 -14.65 0.76 -9.92
C ALA A 115 -13.28 1.40 -10.12
N ALA A 116 -13.28 2.71 -10.39
CA ALA A 116 -12.05 3.43 -10.68
C ALA A 116 -11.16 3.58 -9.45
N ILE A 117 -9.86 3.58 -9.67
CA ILE A 117 -8.87 3.94 -8.65
C ILE A 117 -8.63 5.45 -8.78
N THR A 118 -8.71 6.13 -7.65
CA THR A 118 -8.42 7.56 -7.57
C THR A 118 -7.49 7.83 -6.41
N ALA A 119 -6.82 8.98 -6.43
CA ALA A 119 -5.98 9.38 -5.30
C ALA A 119 -6.84 9.49 -4.03
N ALA A 120 -6.31 9.01 -2.92
CA ALA A 120 -7.03 9.09 -1.65
C ALA A 120 -7.20 10.53 -1.20
N ASN A 121 -8.29 10.80 -0.50
CA ASN A 121 -8.55 12.11 0.07
C ASN A 121 -7.57 12.42 1.20
N GLY A 122 -7.31 13.71 1.40
CA GLY A 122 -6.41 14.18 2.45
C GLY A 122 -4.96 14.17 2.00
N THR A 123 -4.16 15.07 2.52
CA THR A 123 -2.76 15.20 2.15
C THR A 123 -1.82 14.92 3.31
N ASP A 124 -2.32 14.99 4.53
CA ASP A 124 -1.49 14.97 5.74
C ASP A 124 -0.73 13.67 5.93
N LYS A 125 -1.34 12.55 5.52
CA LYS A 125 -0.76 11.23 5.74
C LYS A 125 -0.22 10.58 4.47
N LYS A 126 -0.31 11.25 3.33
CA LYS A 126 0.27 10.70 2.10
C LYS A 126 1.77 10.83 2.14
N ILE A 127 2.47 9.73 1.90
CA ILE A 127 3.91 9.79 1.71
C ILE A 127 4.20 10.60 0.44
N ASP A 128 5.24 11.43 0.49
CA ASP A 128 5.66 12.17 -0.70
C ASP A 128 6.33 11.20 -1.68
N THR A 129 5.99 11.33 -2.95
CA THR A 129 6.53 10.45 -4.01
C THR A 129 8.06 10.45 -4.02
N LYS A 130 8.69 11.58 -3.71
CA LYS A 130 10.17 11.65 -3.68
C LYS A 130 10.81 10.72 -2.67
N HIS A 131 10.06 10.26 -1.66
CA HIS A 131 10.56 9.33 -0.65
C HIS A 131 10.37 7.87 -1.06
N LEU A 132 9.53 7.61 -2.04
CA LEU A 132 9.25 6.25 -2.49
C LEU A 132 10.36 5.71 -3.38
N PRO A 133 10.65 4.40 -3.30
CA PRO A 133 11.58 3.79 -4.25
C PRO A 133 11.02 3.87 -5.68
N SER A 134 11.91 3.78 -6.67
CA SER A 134 11.51 3.90 -8.07
C SER A 134 10.47 2.86 -8.50
N THR A 135 10.46 1.72 -7.85
CA THR A 135 9.49 0.64 -8.12
C THR A 135 8.13 0.88 -7.47
N CYS A 136 7.96 1.96 -6.72
CA CYS A 136 6.73 2.25 -5.99
C CYS A 136 6.34 3.72 -6.16
N ARG A 137 6.22 4.15 -7.43
CA ARG A 137 5.84 5.53 -7.78
C ARG A 137 4.74 5.57 -8.81
N ASP A 138 3.89 4.54 -8.83
CA ASP A 138 2.79 4.47 -9.78
C ASP A 138 1.73 5.52 -9.45
N ALA A 139 1.20 6.14 -10.50
CA ALA A 139 0.07 7.04 -10.36
C ALA A 139 -1.22 6.24 -10.24
N ALA A 140 -2.25 6.82 -9.61
CA ALA A 140 -3.56 6.18 -9.51
C ALA A 140 -4.12 5.82 -10.89
N SER A 141 -3.77 6.59 -11.92
CA SER A 141 -4.22 6.36 -13.29
C SER A 141 -3.38 5.33 -14.04
N ALA A 142 -2.32 4.79 -13.46
CA ALA A 142 -1.48 3.78 -14.11
C ALA A 142 -2.29 2.56 -14.54
N SER A 143 -1.91 1.94 -15.63
CA SER A 143 -2.62 0.77 -16.16
C SER A 143 -1.69 -0.29 -16.73
#